data_42e27fb906ad22367f7c56a979c617ba
#
_entry.id   42e27fb906ad22367f7c56a979c617ba
#
_cell.length_a   1.000
_cell.length_b   1.000
_cell.length_c   1.000
_cell.angle_alpha   90.00
_cell.angle_beta   90.00
_cell.angle_gamma   90.00
#
_symmetry.space_group_name_H-M   'P 1'
#
loop_
_entity.id
_entity.type
_entity.pdbx_description
1 polymer ?
#
loop_
_entity_poly.entity_id
_entity_poly.type
_entity_poly.pdbx_seq_one_letter_code
_entity_poly.pdbx_strand_id
1 'polypeptide(L)'
;METQATPKVLLPIKVGFLESWRLVKLSYADPLKHTQHLQQKYGNVVLHRVGKMNVVHLFGADANRLSLLNPGQVLSNKKAWDQIIGRVFPNGLMLRDGDDHRYHRRLMQAGFKNQAMQGYFKQMAPQIAQSVASWLPEAKSEKVQAYPIIKQMTLDLAATVFLGMNLGAEATKINQYFESTVAAAMWRMPIALPGTLLWRG
;
A
#
# COMPACT_ATOMS: atom_id res chain seq x y z
N MET A 1 4.89 42.83 22.72
CA MET A 1 3.69 42.16 22.23
C MET A 1 3.94 41.89 20.73
N GLU A 2 4.49 40.73 20.41
CA GLU A 2 4.63 40.30 19.01
C GLU A 2 3.26 39.89 18.50
N THR A 3 2.79 40.60 17.51
CA THR A 3 1.56 40.26 16.78
C THR A 3 1.82 38.97 16.03
N GLN A 4 1.35 37.84 16.55
CA GLN A 4 1.34 36.56 15.80
C GLN A 4 0.51 36.79 14.54
N ALA A 5 1.21 36.87 13.39
CA ALA A 5 0.56 36.94 12.10
C ALA A 5 -0.31 35.67 11.92
N THR A 6 -1.60 35.89 11.73
CA THR A 6 -2.55 34.81 11.43
C THR A 6 -2.01 33.97 10.27
N PRO A 7 -1.88 32.66 10.39
CA PRO A 7 -1.34 31.82 9.32
C PRO A 7 -2.21 31.99 8.08
N LYS A 8 -1.57 32.48 6.99
CA LYS A 8 -2.23 32.65 5.70
C LYS A 8 -2.67 31.27 5.20
N VAL A 9 -3.96 31.00 5.21
CA VAL A 9 -4.51 29.76 4.68
C VAL A 9 -4.24 29.73 3.18
N LEU A 10 -3.26 28.94 2.75
CA LEU A 10 -2.97 28.72 1.35
C LEU A 10 -4.00 27.75 0.78
N LEU A 11 -4.92 28.27 -0.02
CA LEU A 11 -5.84 27.42 -0.76
C LEU A 11 -5.08 26.65 -1.85
N PRO A 12 -5.39 25.37 -2.07
CA PRO A 12 -4.72 24.59 -3.10
C PRO A 12 -5.01 25.17 -4.50
N ILE A 13 -3.99 25.24 -5.33
CA ILE A 13 -4.13 25.68 -6.73
C ILE A 13 -4.87 24.60 -7.51
N LYS A 14 -5.92 24.99 -8.22
CA LYS A 14 -6.76 24.10 -9.00
C LYS A 14 -6.18 23.86 -10.41
N VAL A 15 -6.12 22.59 -10.79
CA VAL A 15 -5.77 22.21 -12.17
C VAL A 15 -6.98 22.37 -13.09
N GLY A 16 -6.79 22.95 -14.26
CA GLY A 16 -7.83 23.12 -15.26
C GLY A 16 -8.35 21.78 -15.82
N PHE A 17 -9.59 21.78 -16.34
CA PHE A 17 -10.28 20.55 -16.77
C PHE A 17 -9.52 19.79 -17.87
N LEU A 18 -9.13 20.46 -18.94
CA LEU A 18 -8.39 19.84 -20.07
C LEU A 18 -7.05 19.27 -19.64
N GLU A 19 -6.34 19.99 -18.79
CA GLU A 19 -5.08 19.54 -18.26
C GLU A 19 -5.25 18.35 -17.29
N SER A 20 -6.32 18.31 -16.51
CA SER A 20 -6.66 17.18 -15.68
C SER A 20 -6.74 15.88 -16.48
N TRP A 21 -7.34 15.88 -17.65
CA TRP A 21 -7.40 14.72 -18.54
C TRP A 21 -6.01 14.27 -19.02
N ARG A 22 -5.17 15.24 -19.41
CA ARG A 22 -3.77 14.96 -19.82
C ARG A 22 -2.98 14.34 -18.65
N LEU A 23 -3.14 14.90 -17.46
CA LEU A 23 -2.45 14.45 -16.25
C LEU A 23 -2.91 13.07 -15.80
N VAL A 24 -4.17 12.72 -15.97
CA VAL A 24 -4.65 11.36 -15.73
C VAL A 24 -3.92 10.37 -16.63
N LYS A 25 -3.79 10.62 -17.93
CA LYS A 25 -3.02 9.76 -18.83
C LYS A 25 -1.55 9.65 -18.39
N LEU A 26 -0.93 10.77 -18.03
CA LEU A 26 0.45 10.79 -17.57
C LEU A 26 0.65 10.02 -16.26
N SER A 27 -0.32 10.07 -15.34
CA SER A 27 -0.24 9.32 -14.07
C SER A 27 -0.19 7.80 -14.26
N TYR A 28 -0.74 7.29 -15.36
CA TYR A 28 -0.65 5.87 -15.71
C TYR A 28 0.64 5.53 -16.46
N ALA A 29 1.08 6.40 -17.36
CA ALA A 29 2.25 6.16 -18.19
C ALA A 29 3.57 6.37 -17.43
N ASP A 30 3.64 7.44 -16.62
CA ASP A 30 4.83 7.80 -15.84
C ASP A 30 4.40 8.56 -14.57
N PRO A 31 4.15 7.84 -13.46
CA PRO A 31 3.72 8.44 -12.20
C PRO A 31 4.73 9.46 -11.63
N LEU A 32 6.02 9.25 -11.86
CA LEU A 32 7.06 10.15 -11.36
C LEU A 32 7.03 11.49 -12.11
N LYS A 33 6.99 11.46 -13.43
CA LYS A 33 6.84 12.69 -14.24
C LYS A 33 5.53 13.40 -13.93
N HIS A 34 4.44 12.68 -13.70
CA HIS A 34 3.17 13.27 -13.28
C HIS A 34 3.31 14.07 -11.99
N THR A 35 3.89 13.49 -10.94
CA THR A 35 4.06 14.17 -9.65
C THR A 35 5.04 15.34 -9.73
N GLN A 36 6.16 15.18 -10.44
CA GLN A 36 7.12 16.25 -10.68
C GLN A 36 6.48 17.43 -11.45
N HIS A 37 5.71 17.15 -12.49
CA HIS A 37 5.01 18.18 -13.26
C HIS A 37 4.01 18.95 -12.39
N LEU A 38 3.22 18.26 -11.57
CA LEU A 38 2.28 18.91 -10.65
C LEU A 38 3.01 19.85 -9.68
N GLN A 39 4.06 19.36 -9.03
CA GLN A 39 4.82 20.15 -8.07
C GLN A 39 5.50 21.36 -8.70
N GLN A 40 6.18 21.18 -9.83
CA GLN A 40 6.90 22.26 -10.52
C GLN A 40 5.98 23.35 -11.04
N LYS A 41 4.82 22.96 -11.58
CA LYS A 41 3.89 23.89 -12.19
C LYS A 41 2.95 24.57 -11.19
N TYR A 42 2.50 23.85 -10.19
CA TYR A 42 1.44 24.30 -9.27
C TYR A 42 1.88 24.43 -7.81
N GLY A 43 3.11 24.03 -7.48
CA GLY A 43 3.63 24.12 -6.11
C GLY A 43 3.30 22.93 -5.23
N ASN A 44 3.44 23.12 -3.91
CA ASN A 44 3.41 22.02 -2.94
C ASN A 44 2.02 21.53 -2.53
N VAL A 45 0.96 22.30 -2.82
CA VAL A 45 -0.42 21.91 -2.49
C VAL A 45 -1.28 22.12 -3.73
N VAL A 46 -1.71 21.03 -4.36
CA VAL A 46 -2.40 21.05 -5.65
C VAL A 46 -3.73 20.31 -5.56
N LEU A 47 -4.81 20.96 -5.94
CA LEU A 47 -6.13 20.33 -6.08
C LEU A 47 -6.34 19.88 -7.53
N HIS A 48 -6.39 18.58 -7.72
CA HIS A 48 -6.60 17.93 -9.00
C HIS A 48 -7.94 17.19 -9.01
N ARG A 49 -8.81 17.52 -9.95
CA ARG A 49 -10.10 16.85 -10.10
C ARG A 49 -9.98 15.68 -11.08
N VAL A 50 -10.26 14.47 -10.62
CA VAL A 50 -10.25 13.25 -11.43
C VAL A 50 -11.67 12.69 -11.47
N GLY A 51 -12.39 12.91 -12.55
CA GLY A 51 -13.80 12.58 -12.65
C GLY A 51 -14.63 13.33 -11.58
N LYS A 52 -15.27 12.58 -10.68
CA LYS A 52 -16.04 13.11 -9.54
C LYS A 52 -15.20 13.32 -8.28
N MET A 53 -13.96 12.82 -8.23
CA MET A 53 -13.09 12.91 -7.06
C MET A 53 -12.25 14.18 -7.10
N ASN A 54 -12.11 14.82 -5.93
CA ASN A 54 -11.13 15.86 -5.69
C ASN A 54 -9.92 15.22 -5.01
N VAL A 55 -8.78 15.27 -5.70
CA VAL A 55 -7.50 14.73 -5.19
C VAL A 55 -6.62 15.91 -4.80
N VAL A 56 -6.18 15.96 -3.55
CA VAL A 56 -5.22 16.94 -3.08
C VAL A 56 -3.84 16.28 -3.07
N HIS A 57 -2.94 16.80 -3.89
CA HIS A 57 -1.54 16.39 -3.90
C HIS A 57 -0.77 17.27 -2.92
N LEU A 58 -0.03 16.63 -2.04
CA LEU A 58 0.78 17.26 -1.01
C LEU A 58 2.25 16.91 -1.25
N PHE A 59 3.09 17.93 -1.44
CA PHE A 59 4.51 17.77 -1.71
C PHE A 59 5.37 18.47 -0.66
N GLY A 60 6.54 17.89 -0.37
CA GLY A 60 7.51 18.44 0.54
C GLY A 60 7.37 17.98 1.98
N ALA A 61 8.36 18.34 2.81
CA ALA A 61 8.49 17.83 4.19
C ALA A 61 7.32 18.25 5.10
N ASP A 62 6.88 19.51 5.00
CA ASP A 62 5.81 20.03 5.86
C ASP A 62 4.47 19.38 5.54
N ALA A 63 4.17 19.19 4.26
CA ALA A 63 2.95 18.51 3.81
C ALA A 63 2.94 17.03 4.21
N ASN A 64 4.09 16.35 4.08
CA ASN A 64 4.26 14.99 4.54
C ASN A 64 4.10 14.87 6.06
N ARG A 65 4.68 15.80 6.82
CA ARG A 65 4.52 15.87 8.27
C ARG A 65 3.06 16.04 8.67
N LEU A 66 2.31 16.94 8.01
CA LEU A 66 0.89 17.12 8.22
C LEU A 66 0.10 15.85 8.00
N SER A 67 0.36 15.15 6.88
CA SER A 67 -0.33 13.91 6.54
C SER A 67 -0.02 12.77 7.52
N LEU A 68 1.24 12.61 7.92
CA LEU A 68 1.69 11.52 8.79
C LEU A 68 1.27 11.72 10.24
N LEU A 69 1.37 12.95 10.75
CA LEU A 69 0.98 13.25 12.13
C LEU A 69 -0.53 13.46 12.29
N ASN A 70 -1.21 13.86 11.23
CA ASN A 70 -2.65 14.08 11.20
C ASN A 70 -3.17 14.86 12.44
N PRO A 71 -2.65 16.06 12.74
CA PRO A 71 -3.06 16.82 13.90
C PRO A 71 -4.56 17.12 13.85
N GLY A 72 -5.24 16.90 14.96
CA GLY A 72 -6.71 17.05 15.02
C GLY A 72 -7.49 15.92 14.34
N GLN A 73 -6.84 14.89 13.84
CA GLN A 73 -7.46 13.70 13.20
C GLN A 73 -8.42 14.05 12.06
N VAL A 74 -8.07 15.06 11.27
CA VAL A 74 -8.90 15.55 10.15
C VAL A 74 -8.84 14.68 8.90
N LEU A 75 -7.77 13.88 8.76
CA LEU A 75 -7.60 12.92 7.66
C LEU A 75 -8.07 11.54 8.10
N SER A 76 -8.79 10.86 7.22
CA SER A 76 -9.32 9.52 7.46
C SER A 76 -8.71 8.51 6.50
N ASN A 77 -8.02 7.50 7.03
CA ASN A 77 -7.54 6.37 6.25
C ASN A 77 -8.71 5.51 5.77
N LYS A 78 -9.71 5.28 6.64
CA LYS A 78 -10.89 4.50 6.31
C LYS A 78 -11.57 5.04 5.06
N LYS A 79 -11.90 6.34 5.03
CA LYS A 79 -12.56 6.97 3.87
C LYS A 79 -11.75 6.87 2.58
N ALA A 80 -10.42 6.94 2.68
CA ALA A 80 -9.53 6.85 1.53
C ALA A 80 -9.44 5.42 0.98
N TRP A 81 -9.28 4.42 1.86
CA TRP A 81 -9.00 3.04 1.47
C TRP A 81 -10.24 2.17 1.30
N ASP A 82 -11.39 2.55 1.89
CA ASP A 82 -12.62 1.76 1.85
C ASP A 82 -13.09 1.48 0.40
N GLN A 83 -12.95 2.45 -0.48
CA GLN A 83 -13.29 2.30 -1.88
C GLN A 83 -12.33 1.40 -2.68
N ILE A 84 -11.11 1.20 -2.17
CA ILE A 84 -10.06 0.44 -2.85
C ILE A 84 -10.03 -0.99 -2.32
N ILE A 85 -9.84 -1.16 -1.02
CA ILE A 85 -9.64 -2.47 -0.39
C ILE A 85 -10.77 -2.91 0.54
N GLY A 86 -11.78 -2.05 0.79
CA GLY A 86 -12.85 -2.33 1.74
C GLY A 86 -13.68 -3.57 1.41
N ARG A 87 -13.79 -3.91 0.13
CA ARG A 87 -14.49 -5.11 -0.32
C ARG A 87 -13.74 -6.40 -0.02
N VAL A 88 -12.40 -6.33 0.00
CA VAL A 88 -11.53 -7.50 0.20
C VAL A 88 -11.13 -7.65 1.68
N PHE A 89 -10.84 -6.53 2.33
CA PHE A 89 -10.38 -6.49 3.72
C PHE A 89 -11.23 -5.54 4.59
N PRO A 90 -12.55 -5.77 4.73
CA PRO A 90 -13.47 -4.79 5.34
C PRO A 90 -13.13 -4.39 6.78
N ASN A 91 -12.41 -5.25 7.51
CA ASN A 91 -12.02 -5.05 8.90
C ASN A 91 -10.51 -4.84 9.08
N GLY A 92 -9.77 -4.62 8.00
CA GLY A 92 -8.33 -4.40 8.03
C GLY A 92 -7.95 -3.15 8.83
N LEU A 93 -6.75 -3.14 9.40
CA LEU A 93 -6.25 -2.02 10.20
C LEU A 93 -6.23 -0.70 9.41
N MET A 94 -5.99 -0.74 8.10
CA MET A 94 -6.01 0.42 7.21
C MET A 94 -7.40 1.04 7.03
N LEU A 95 -8.46 0.30 7.38
CA LEU A 95 -9.86 0.77 7.29
C LEU A 95 -10.42 1.20 8.65
N ARG A 96 -9.54 1.59 9.55
CA ARG A 96 -9.91 2.06 10.88
C ARG A 96 -9.31 3.44 11.13
N ASP A 97 -10.02 4.26 11.87
CA ASP A 97 -9.57 5.59 12.27
C ASP A 97 -9.69 5.79 13.78
N GLY A 98 -9.10 6.84 14.32
CA GLY A 98 -9.26 7.30 15.68
C GLY A 98 -8.96 6.25 16.74
N ASP A 99 -9.85 6.12 17.73
CA ASP A 99 -9.70 5.19 18.85
C ASP A 99 -9.77 3.73 18.45
N ASP A 100 -10.61 3.41 17.48
CA ASP A 100 -10.72 2.04 16.94
C ASP A 100 -9.40 1.57 16.31
N HIS A 101 -8.77 2.43 15.49
CA HIS A 101 -7.45 2.17 14.97
C HIS A 101 -6.41 2.01 16.07
N ARG A 102 -6.39 2.90 17.08
CA ARG A 102 -5.45 2.85 18.21
C ARG A 102 -5.60 1.57 19.02
N TYR A 103 -6.84 1.14 19.26
CA TYR A 103 -7.14 -0.08 19.98
C TYR A 103 -6.57 -1.31 19.25
N HIS A 104 -6.93 -1.49 17.98
CA HIS A 104 -6.48 -2.65 17.19
C HIS A 104 -4.97 -2.65 16.96
N ARG A 105 -4.36 -1.46 16.74
CA ARG A 105 -2.92 -1.34 16.62
C ARG A 105 -2.20 -1.78 17.91
N ARG A 106 -2.72 -1.41 19.08
CA ARG A 106 -2.14 -1.86 20.37
C ARG A 106 -2.21 -3.38 20.55
N LEU A 107 -3.31 -4.01 20.13
CA LEU A 107 -3.41 -5.48 20.16
C LEU A 107 -2.32 -6.12 19.29
N MET A 108 -2.12 -5.60 18.09
CA MET A 108 -1.09 -6.11 17.17
C MET A 108 0.34 -5.86 17.68
N GLN A 109 0.59 -4.78 18.41
CA GLN A 109 1.93 -4.45 18.92
C GLN A 109 2.55 -5.54 19.80
N ALA A 110 1.74 -6.36 20.46
CA ALA A 110 2.26 -7.48 21.25
C ALA A 110 3.10 -8.46 20.41
N GLY A 111 2.67 -8.72 19.18
CA GLY A 111 3.39 -9.57 18.22
C GLY A 111 4.67 -8.96 17.64
N PHE A 112 4.94 -7.66 17.87
CA PHE A 112 6.14 -6.97 17.37
C PHE A 112 7.12 -6.55 18.47
N LYS A 113 6.94 -7.08 19.69
CA LYS A 113 7.91 -6.86 20.77
C LYS A 113 9.20 -7.65 20.51
N ASN A 114 10.32 -7.21 21.09
CA ASN A 114 11.63 -7.82 20.88
C ASN A 114 11.64 -9.35 21.09
N GLN A 115 10.95 -9.84 22.12
CA GLN A 115 10.88 -11.27 22.40
C GLN A 115 10.15 -12.04 21.27
N ALA A 116 9.02 -11.52 20.76
CA ALA A 116 8.31 -12.11 19.64
C ALA A 116 9.18 -12.08 18.36
N MET A 117 9.86 -10.95 18.10
CA MET A 117 10.76 -10.80 16.95
C MET A 117 11.94 -11.79 17.01
N GLN A 118 12.53 -12.01 18.19
CA GLN A 118 13.57 -13.03 18.36
C GLN A 118 13.03 -14.45 18.12
N GLY A 119 11.80 -14.74 18.55
CA GLY A 119 11.12 -15.99 18.25
C GLY A 119 10.92 -16.22 16.76
N TYR A 120 10.44 -15.19 16.05
CA TYR A 120 10.27 -15.24 14.58
C TYR A 120 11.61 -15.47 13.88
N PHE A 121 12.66 -14.73 14.28
CA PHE A 121 13.98 -14.91 13.68
C PHE A 121 14.51 -16.34 13.83
N LYS A 122 14.36 -16.93 15.02
CA LYS A 122 14.77 -18.32 15.26
C LYS A 122 14.03 -19.33 14.38
N GLN A 123 12.77 -19.05 14.04
CA GLN A 123 11.97 -19.90 13.17
C GLN A 123 12.29 -19.67 11.68
N MET A 124 12.50 -18.41 11.29
CA MET A 124 12.75 -18.05 9.89
C MET A 124 14.15 -18.44 9.42
N ALA A 125 15.18 -18.27 10.25
CA ALA A 125 16.56 -18.45 9.83
C ALA A 125 16.85 -19.85 9.23
N PRO A 126 16.46 -20.98 9.84
CA PRO A 126 16.67 -22.30 9.26
C PRO A 126 15.88 -22.51 7.97
N GLN A 127 14.66 -21.98 7.88
CA GLN A 127 13.82 -22.12 6.68
C GLN A 127 14.41 -21.33 5.49
N ILE A 128 14.91 -20.12 5.76
CA ILE A 128 15.63 -19.32 4.73
C ILE A 128 16.87 -20.08 4.25
N ALA A 129 17.68 -20.61 5.18
CA ALA A 129 18.89 -21.37 4.82
C ALA A 129 18.54 -22.60 3.94
N GLN A 130 17.51 -23.34 4.30
CA GLN A 130 17.01 -24.48 3.53
C GLN A 130 16.53 -24.06 2.13
N SER A 131 15.71 -23.00 2.05
CA SER A 131 15.23 -22.49 0.76
C SER A 131 16.37 -22.05 -0.14
N VAL A 132 17.32 -21.26 0.38
CA VAL A 132 18.48 -20.82 -0.40
C VAL A 132 19.34 -21.98 -0.85
N ALA A 133 19.56 -23.00 -0.01
CA ALA A 133 20.29 -24.20 -0.39
C ALA A 133 19.62 -24.97 -1.54
N SER A 134 18.29 -24.99 -1.62
CA SER A 134 17.56 -25.65 -2.72
C SER A 134 17.72 -24.94 -4.07
N TRP A 135 18.05 -23.64 -4.08
CA TRP A 135 18.25 -22.89 -5.34
C TRP A 135 19.59 -23.18 -6.02
N LEU A 136 20.60 -23.61 -5.25
CA LEU A 136 21.98 -23.83 -5.75
C LEU A 136 22.10 -24.93 -6.81
N PRO A 137 21.40 -26.09 -6.76
CA PRO A 137 21.46 -27.12 -7.79
C PRO A 137 20.91 -26.65 -9.13
N GLU A 138 19.85 -25.85 -9.11
CA GLU A 138 19.18 -25.33 -10.32
C GLU A 138 20.00 -24.21 -10.98
N ALA A 139 20.77 -23.46 -10.20
CA ALA A 139 21.61 -22.35 -10.68
C ALA A 139 22.85 -22.82 -11.49
N LYS A 140 23.17 -24.11 -11.54
CA LYS A 140 24.37 -24.60 -12.24
C LYS A 140 24.28 -24.61 -13.77
N SER A 141 23.09 -24.47 -14.35
CA SER A 141 22.91 -24.55 -15.82
C SER A 141 21.97 -23.49 -16.41
N GLU A 142 21.16 -22.78 -15.66
CA GLU A 142 20.18 -21.82 -16.17
C GLU A 142 20.07 -20.53 -15.34
N LYS A 143 19.63 -19.45 -16.00
CA LYS A 143 19.33 -18.17 -15.32
C LYS A 143 18.12 -18.35 -14.40
N VAL A 144 18.31 -18.24 -13.12
CA VAL A 144 17.24 -18.31 -12.12
C VAL A 144 16.52 -16.96 -12.03
N GLN A 145 15.19 -16.99 -12.12
CA GLN A 145 14.37 -15.81 -11.90
C GLN A 145 14.19 -15.60 -10.39
N ALA A 146 14.92 -14.63 -9.83
CA ALA A 146 14.94 -14.38 -8.38
C ALA A 146 13.56 -13.97 -7.81
N TYR A 147 12.77 -13.17 -8.53
CA TYR A 147 11.51 -12.63 -8.01
C TYR A 147 10.49 -13.70 -7.63
N PRO A 148 10.13 -14.68 -8.48
CA PRO A 148 9.16 -15.74 -8.11
C PRO A 148 9.63 -16.57 -6.91
N ILE A 149 10.93 -16.89 -6.86
CA ILE A 149 11.52 -17.72 -5.79
C ILE A 149 11.47 -17.01 -4.45
N ILE A 150 11.93 -15.75 -4.41
CA ILE A 150 11.90 -14.93 -3.19
C ILE A 150 10.46 -14.71 -2.73
N LYS A 151 9.54 -14.47 -3.66
CA LYS A 151 8.13 -14.29 -3.36
C LYS A 151 7.52 -15.53 -2.73
N GLN A 152 7.79 -16.72 -3.28
CA GLN A 152 7.32 -17.98 -2.71
C GLN A 152 7.89 -18.20 -1.31
N MET A 153 9.20 -18.04 -1.13
CA MET A 153 9.86 -18.16 0.16
C MET A 153 9.25 -17.20 1.20
N THR A 154 9.01 -15.95 0.84
CA THR A 154 8.44 -14.97 1.78
C THR A 154 6.99 -15.30 2.17
N LEU A 155 6.20 -15.89 1.26
CA LEU A 155 4.86 -16.35 1.55
C LEU A 155 4.88 -17.54 2.54
N ASP A 156 5.75 -18.52 2.30
CA ASP A 156 5.89 -19.70 3.17
C ASP A 156 6.36 -19.29 4.57
N LEU A 157 7.32 -18.37 4.65
CA LEU A 157 7.77 -17.80 5.93
C LEU A 157 6.65 -17.07 6.66
N ALA A 158 5.88 -16.25 5.96
CA ALA A 158 4.75 -15.52 6.55
C ALA A 158 3.67 -16.46 7.07
N ALA A 159 3.33 -17.49 6.31
CA ALA A 159 2.36 -18.49 6.71
C ALA A 159 2.82 -19.28 7.95
N THR A 160 4.07 -19.69 7.97
CA THR A 160 4.62 -20.47 9.11
C THR A 160 4.74 -19.60 10.37
N VAL A 161 5.27 -18.39 10.24
CA VAL A 161 5.60 -17.55 11.39
C VAL A 161 4.36 -16.84 11.97
N PHE A 162 3.46 -16.31 11.12
CA PHE A 162 2.31 -15.55 11.58
C PHE A 162 1.04 -16.36 11.73
N LEU A 163 0.85 -17.41 10.92
CA LEU A 163 -0.35 -18.24 10.96
C LEU A 163 -0.12 -19.59 11.60
N GLY A 164 1.15 -19.98 11.85
CA GLY A 164 1.48 -21.31 12.35
C GLY A 164 1.16 -22.44 11.37
N MET A 165 1.03 -22.12 10.07
CA MET A 165 0.61 -23.05 9.02
C MET A 165 1.76 -23.33 8.06
N ASN A 166 1.90 -24.60 7.67
CA ASN A 166 2.76 -24.97 6.55
C ASN A 166 1.87 -25.13 5.31
N LEU A 167 2.06 -24.25 4.32
CA LEU A 167 1.25 -24.25 3.11
C LEU A 167 1.57 -25.43 2.17
N GLY A 168 2.79 -25.94 2.22
CA GLY A 168 3.21 -27.11 1.44
C GLY A 168 2.90 -26.97 -0.05
N ALA A 169 2.34 -28.03 -0.65
CA ALA A 169 1.98 -28.06 -2.07
C ALA A 169 0.88 -27.07 -2.48
N GLU A 170 0.10 -26.56 -1.52
CA GLU A 170 -0.96 -25.58 -1.81
C GLU A 170 -0.46 -24.12 -1.83
N ALA A 171 0.78 -23.88 -1.45
CA ALA A 171 1.37 -22.54 -1.38
C ALA A 171 1.22 -21.76 -2.70
N THR A 172 1.47 -22.40 -3.83
CA THR A 172 1.33 -21.78 -5.16
C THR A 172 -0.11 -21.36 -5.44
N LYS A 173 -1.09 -22.20 -5.10
CA LYS A 173 -2.50 -21.94 -5.33
C LYS A 173 -3.01 -20.79 -4.42
N ILE A 174 -2.62 -20.81 -3.16
CA ILE A 174 -2.95 -19.75 -2.20
C ILE A 174 -2.33 -18.41 -2.66
N ASN A 175 -1.08 -18.44 -3.14
CA ASN A 175 -0.42 -17.26 -3.68
C ASN A 175 -1.17 -16.68 -4.89
N GLN A 176 -1.62 -17.53 -5.83
CA GLN A 176 -2.41 -17.10 -6.98
C GLN A 176 -3.74 -16.46 -6.56
N TYR A 177 -4.43 -17.02 -5.56
CA TYR A 177 -5.65 -16.43 -5.03
C TYR A 177 -5.39 -15.08 -4.36
N PHE A 178 -4.32 -14.97 -3.58
CA PHE A 178 -3.94 -13.72 -2.95
C PHE A 178 -3.61 -12.63 -3.99
N GLU A 179 -2.84 -12.99 -5.04
CA GLU A 179 -2.53 -12.08 -6.14
C GLU A 179 -3.76 -11.59 -6.88
N SER A 180 -4.67 -12.53 -7.23
CA SER A 180 -5.92 -12.18 -7.92
C SER A 180 -6.77 -11.26 -7.06
N THR A 181 -6.84 -11.52 -5.76
CA THR A 181 -7.59 -10.72 -4.79
C THR A 181 -7.02 -9.30 -4.67
N VAL A 182 -5.69 -9.18 -4.56
CA VAL A 182 -5.02 -7.87 -4.52
C VAL A 182 -5.19 -7.13 -5.85
N ALA A 183 -5.04 -7.82 -6.97
CA ALA A 183 -5.24 -7.22 -8.29
C ALA A 183 -6.68 -6.72 -8.48
N ALA A 184 -7.67 -7.50 -8.02
CA ALA A 184 -9.07 -7.10 -8.03
C ALA A 184 -9.34 -5.89 -7.13
N ALA A 185 -8.74 -5.84 -5.93
CA ALA A 185 -8.85 -4.70 -5.02
C ALA A 185 -8.26 -3.41 -5.62
N MET A 186 -7.16 -3.54 -6.36
CA MET A 186 -6.50 -2.41 -7.02
C MET A 186 -7.16 -2.02 -8.35
N TRP A 187 -8.19 -2.75 -8.79
CA TRP A 187 -8.93 -2.45 -10.01
C TRP A 187 -9.72 -1.16 -9.85
N ARG A 188 -9.45 -0.19 -10.71
CA ARG A 188 -9.99 1.17 -10.60
C ARG A 188 -11.42 1.34 -11.12
N MET A 189 -11.96 0.36 -11.85
CA MET A 189 -13.37 0.41 -12.27
C MET A 189 -14.24 -0.27 -11.20
N PRO A 190 -15.22 0.43 -10.62
CA PRO A 190 -16.03 -0.09 -9.51
C PRO A 190 -17.08 -1.12 -9.94
N ILE A 191 -17.03 -1.58 -11.18
CA ILE A 191 -18.02 -2.48 -11.77
C ILE A 191 -17.36 -3.83 -12.08
N ALA A 192 -17.87 -4.88 -11.45
CA ALA A 192 -17.49 -6.25 -11.75
C ALA A 192 -18.19 -6.73 -13.03
N LEU A 193 -17.58 -6.50 -14.18
CA LEU A 193 -18.06 -7.01 -15.46
C LEU A 193 -17.34 -8.32 -15.81
N PRO A 194 -18.01 -9.26 -16.50
CA PRO A 194 -17.39 -10.48 -17.00
C PRO A 194 -16.10 -10.17 -17.75
N GLY A 195 -15.00 -10.86 -17.39
CA GLY A 195 -13.68 -10.66 -17.99
C GLY A 195 -12.80 -9.58 -17.33
N THR A 196 -13.33 -8.77 -16.39
CA THR A 196 -12.52 -7.81 -15.62
C THR A 196 -11.77 -8.48 -14.45
N LEU A 197 -10.72 -7.82 -13.95
CA LEU A 197 -9.98 -8.32 -12.79
C LEU A 197 -10.86 -8.43 -11.54
N LEU A 198 -11.82 -7.52 -11.37
CA LEU A 198 -12.77 -7.55 -10.26
C LEU A 198 -13.75 -8.75 -10.32
N TRP A 199 -14.01 -9.27 -11.53
CA TRP A 199 -14.83 -10.47 -11.73
C TRP A 199 -14.05 -11.75 -11.39
N ARG A 200 -12.73 -11.75 -11.63
CA ARG A 200 -11.86 -12.92 -11.44
C ARG A 200 -11.28 -13.05 -10.03
N GLY A 201 -11.22 -11.98 -9.25
CA GLY A 201 -10.80 -11.94 -7.84
C GLY A 201 -11.98 -12.12 -6.91
#